data_8a5b953cd317e544a8045d8430493bcf
#
_entry.id   8a5b953cd317e544a8045d8430493bcf
#
_cell.length_a   1.000
_cell.length_b   1.000
_cell.length_c   1.000
_cell.angle_alpha   90.00
_cell.angle_beta   90.00
_cell.angle_gamma   90.00
#
_symmetry.space_group_name_H-M   'P 1'
#
loop_
_entity.id
_entity.type
_entity.pdbx_description
1 polymer ?
#
loop_
_entity_poly.entity_id
_entity_poly.type
_entity_poly.pdbx_seq_one_letter_code
_entity_poly.pdbx_strand_id
1 'polypeptide(L)'
;MATMAPSNIGYSLREAMHHFKRNFGTTFGAIVTIFLSLFIIGTFVFLSALVDNMVGNVEDKVTIQAYLADDASQDAIDALQQKIEGWDNVESVTYKSKDEALEEYKATMSNKNAEDAVAALDGTNPVPASLVIKLNDPQEVENVANKLIDDSDFASVADDSDPANSVQYGRETVERLFTVTSYIRIIAIVLVVLLTFVAFVFINNTIRLSISARRREIGIERLVGASNGFIRGPFVAEGAIEALIGALLAICALQAVITNVLPRLQEQVAFLSFNLQPAVIAQTYGLLIIVGVAIGLFGSAIAMRRYLNV
;
A
#
# COMPACT_ATOMS: atom_id res chain seq x y z
N MET A 1 -3.42 -34.46 21.01
CA MET A 1 -3.64 -33.00 21.15
C MET A 1 -4.29 -32.78 22.49
N ALA A 2 -3.52 -32.33 23.50
CA ALA A 2 -4.09 -32.02 24.81
C ALA A 2 -4.74 -30.64 24.75
N THR A 3 -6.04 -30.58 24.87
CA THR A 3 -6.84 -29.38 24.95
C THR A 3 -6.37 -28.54 26.14
N MET A 4 -6.00 -27.28 25.90
CA MET A 4 -5.77 -26.30 26.95
C MET A 4 -7.08 -26.13 27.70
N ALA A 5 -7.15 -26.57 28.93
CA ALA A 5 -8.33 -26.37 29.77
C ALA A 5 -8.47 -24.86 30.11
N PRO A 6 -9.66 -24.26 30.00
CA PRO A 6 -9.86 -22.82 30.23
C PRO A 6 -9.49 -22.34 31.65
N SER A 7 -9.38 -23.23 32.63
CA SER A 7 -8.92 -22.91 33.99
C SER A 7 -7.44 -22.44 34.09
N ASN A 8 -6.62 -22.67 33.07
CA ASN A 8 -5.19 -22.34 33.11
C ASN A 8 -4.84 -20.95 32.50
N ILE A 9 -5.78 -20.30 31.82
CA ILE A 9 -5.53 -18.99 31.16
C ILE A 9 -5.32 -17.90 32.22
N GLY A 10 -6.16 -17.85 33.23
CA GLY A 10 -6.03 -16.86 34.32
C GLY A 10 -4.73 -17.00 35.11
N TYR A 11 -4.31 -18.25 35.35
CA TYR A 11 -3.02 -18.56 35.98
C TYR A 11 -1.86 -18.09 35.06
N SER A 12 -1.89 -18.46 33.79
CA SER A 12 -0.86 -18.11 32.82
C SER A 12 -0.69 -16.59 32.65
N LEU A 13 -1.80 -15.85 32.64
CA LEU A 13 -1.79 -14.38 32.58
C LEU A 13 -1.20 -13.76 33.87
N ARG A 14 -1.64 -14.24 35.04
CA ARG A 14 -1.13 -13.72 36.30
C ARG A 14 0.37 -13.99 36.48
N GLU A 15 0.80 -15.15 36.08
CA GLU A 15 2.19 -15.57 36.15
C GLU A 15 3.05 -14.76 35.15
N ALA A 16 2.58 -14.57 33.90
CA ALA A 16 3.24 -13.72 32.91
C ALA A 16 3.43 -12.28 33.42
N MET A 17 2.43 -11.71 34.09
CA MET A 17 2.53 -10.37 34.71
C MET A 17 3.56 -10.32 35.86
N HIS A 18 3.71 -11.38 36.62
CA HIS A 18 4.71 -11.49 37.69
C HIS A 18 6.13 -11.56 37.11
N HIS A 19 6.29 -12.26 35.97
CA HIS A 19 7.54 -12.36 35.22
C HIS A 19 7.98 -11.02 34.67
N PHE A 20 7.04 -10.24 34.13
CA PHE A 20 7.28 -8.91 33.61
C PHE A 20 8.00 -8.00 34.62
N LYS A 21 7.59 -8.05 35.88
CA LYS A 21 8.24 -7.26 36.95
C LYS A 21 9.62 -7.77 37.34
N ARG A 22 9.85 -9.08 37.29
CA ARG A 22 11.10 -9.71 37.73
C ARG A 22 12.21 -9.60 36.68
N ASN A 23 11.87 -9.62 35.39
CA ASN A 23 12.82 -9.54 34.26
C ASN A 23 12.60 -8.30 33.39
N PHE A 24 12.31 -7.16 34.02
CA PHE A 24 11.91 -5.93 33.33
C PHE A 24 12.86 -5.55 32.17
N GLY A 25 14.18 -5.70 32.31
CA GLY A 25 15.14 -5.30 31.27
C GLY A 25 15.01 -6.10 29.96
N THR A 26 14.85 -7.42 30.04
CA THR A 26 14.72 -8.28 28.85
C THR A 26 13.37 -8.12 28.19
N THR A 27 12.31 -8.07 28.98
CA THR A 27 10.92 -7.87 28.51
C THR A 27 10.74 -6.49 27.88
N PHE A 28 11.31 -5.43 28.50
CA PHE A 28 11.30 -4.09 27.92
C PHE A 28 12.04 -4.04 26.58
N GLY A 29 13.21 -4.69 26.47
CA GLY A 29 13.95 -4.80 25.23
C GLY A 29 13.14 -5.49 24.11
N ALA A 30 12.42 -6.57 24.45
CA ALA A 30 11.55 -7.26 23.52
C ALA A 30 10.39 -6.37 23.05
N ILE A 31 9.69 -5.71 23.98
CA ILE A 31 8.60 -4.78 23.64
C ILE A 31 9.09 -3.65 22.75
N VAL A 32 10.23 -3.02 23.06
CA VAL A 32 10.80 -1.94 22.24
C VAL A 32 11.14 -2.43 20.85
N THR A 33 11.69 -3.64 20.72
CA THR A 33 12.03 -4.21 19.40
C THR A 33 10.76 -4.51 18.59
N ILE A 34 9.74 -5.11 19.21
CA ILE A 34 8.46 -5.37 18.56
C ILE A 34 7.79 -4.06 18.15
N PHE A 35 7.76 -3.10 19.07
CA PHE A 35 7.25 -1.75 18.82
C PHE A 35 7.92 -1.11 17.60
N LEU A 36 9.26 -1.05 17.58
CA LEU A 36 9.99 -0.45 16.47
C LEU A 36 9.74 -1.18 15.16
N SER A 37 9.74 -2.52 15.18
CA SER A 37 9.46 -3.32 13.99
C SER A 37 8.06 -3.05 13.45
N LEU A 38 7.03 -3.09 14.30
CA LEU A 38 5.65 -2.84 13.89
C LEU A 38 5.40 -1.37 13.50
N PHE A 39 6.07 -0.43 14.18
CA PHE A 39 6.00 1.00 13.83
C PHE A 39 6.58 1.27 12.44
N ILE A 40 7.74 0.69 12.11
CA ILE A 40 8.34 0.82 10.79
C ILE A 40 7.46 0.15 9.74
N ILE A 41 6.93 -1.06 10.01
CA ILE A 41 5.99 -1.76 9.12
C ILE A 41 4.78 -0.86 8.84
N GLY A 42 4.13 -0.33 9.88
CA GLY A 42 2.97 0.54 9.73
C GLY A 42 3.28 1.85 9.00
N THR A 43 4.45 2.44 9.25
CA THR A 43 4.92 3.63 8.51
C THR A 43 5.08 3.34 7.02
N PHE A 44 5.66 2.18 6.66
CA PHE A 44 5.80 1.78 5.26
C PHE A 44 4.45 1.49 4.58
N VAL A 45 3.51 0.85 5.29
CA VAL A 45 2.15 0.62 4.78
C VAL A 45 1.45 1.97 4.51
N PHE A 46 1.55 2.93 5.42
CA PHE A 46 0.99 4.27 5.22
C PHE A 46 1.69 5.04 4.10
N LEU A 47 3.02 4.95 4.01
CA LEU A 47 3.76 5.57 2.92
C LEU A 47 3.37 4.98 1.56
N SER A 48 3.23 3.66 1.47
CA SER A 48 2.73 3.00 0.26
C SER A 48 1.32 3.48 -0.10
N ALA A 49 0.41 3.54 0.87
CA ALA A 49 -0.96 4.02 0.63
C ALA A 49 -1.02 5.50 0.22
N LEU A 50 -0.12 6.35 0.74
CA LEU A 50 -0.01 7.75 0.30
C LEU A 50 0.50 7.83 -1.13
N VAL A 51 1.50 7.03 -1.49
CA VAL A 51 2.01 6.95 -2.87
C VAL A 51 0.93 6.43 -3.80
N ASP A 52 0.21 5.37 -3.44
CA ASP A 52 -0.91 4.83 -4.22
C ASP A 52 -2.01 5.90 -4.43
N ASN A 53 -2.35 6.69 -3.40
CA ASN A 53 -3.30 7.81 -3.54
C ASN A 53 -2.76 8.94 -4.42
N MET A 54 -1.47 9.24 -4.37
CA MET A 54 -0.85 10.23 -5.26
C MET A 54 -0.86 9.76 -6.71
N VAL A 55 -0.51 8.51 -6.93
CA VAL A 55 -0.56 7.87 -8.24
C VAL A 55 -2.01 7.79 -8.73
N GLY A 56 -2.97 7.39 -7.90
CA GLY A 56 -4.39 7.36 -8.25
C GLY A 56 -4.93 8.73 -8.71
N ASN A 57 -4.52 9.82 -8.07
CA ASN A 57 -4.87 11.18 -8.53
C ASN A 57 -4.23 11.56 -9.88
N VAL A 58 -3.12 10.90 -10.26
CA VAL A 58 -2.49 11.03 -11.58
C VAL A 58 -3.09 10.02 -12.55
N GLU A 59 -3.39 8.81 -12.09
CA GLU A 59 -4.07 7.75 -12.84
C GLU A 59 -5.44 8.21 -13.34
N ASP A 60 -6.21 8.97 -12.55
CA ASP A 60 -7.46 9.60 -12.98
C ASP A 60 -7.26 10.60 -14.15
N LYS A 61 -6.03 11.05 -14.38
CA LYS A 61 -5.63 11.93 -15.51
C LYS A 61 -4.97 11.16 -16.66
N VAL A 62 -4.68 9.86 -16.46
CA VAL A 62 -4.15 9.03 -17.54
C VAL A 62 -5.28 8.68 -18.49
N THR A 63 -5.33 9.41 -19.59
CA THR A 63 -6.28 9.20 -20.67
C THR A 63 -5.52 8.93 -21.96
N ILE A 64 -6.12 8.15 -22.86
CA ILE A 64 -5.65 8.04 -24.23
C ILE A 64 -6.34 9.14 -25.03
N GLN A 65 -5.55 10.00 -25.66
CA GLN A 65 -6.04 10.97 -26.64
C GLN A 65 -5.81 10.42 -28.04
N ALA A 66 -6.88 10.19 -28.75
CA ALA A 66 -6.88 9.72 -30.14
C ALA A 66 -7.27 10.91 -31.02
N TYR A 67 -6.32 11.45 -31.74
CA TYR A 67 -6.53 12.60 -32.63
C TYR A 67 -7.22 12.17 -33.93
N LEU A 68 -8.16 12.98 -34.36
CA LEU A 68 -9.03 12.70 -35.50
C LEU A 68 -8.75 13.66 -36.66
N ALA A 69 -8.81 13.11 -37.85
CA ALA A 69 -8.67 13.89 -39.08
C ALA A 69 -9.80 14.93 -39.23
N ASP A 70 -9.50 16.07 -39.81
CA ASP A 70 -10.46 17.15 -40.02
C ASP A 70 -11.60 16.80 -40.97
N ASP A 71 -11.36 15.84 -41.88
CA ASP A 71 -12.32 15.33 -42.85
C ASP A 71 -13.07 14.06 -42.39
N ALA A 72 -12.82 13.61 -41.18
CA ALA A 72 -13.54 12.45 -40.64
C ALA A 72 -15.02 12.73 -40.49
N SER A 73 -15.85 11.80 -40.96
CA SER A 73 -17.31 11.96 -40.84
C SER A 73 -17.77 11.75 -39.41
N GLN A 74 -18.76 12.55 -38.98
CA GLN A 74 -19.31 12.43 -37.62
C GLN A 74 -19.88 11.05 -37.37
N ASP A 75 -20.54 10.43 -38.38
CA ASP A 75 -21.09 9.08 -38.24
C ASP A 75 -20.01 8.01 -37.98
N ALA A 76 -18.80 8.18 -38.58
CA ALA A 76 -17.67 7.28 -38.34
C ALA A 76 -17.08 7.48 -36.94
N ILE A 77 -17.01 8.75 -36.48
CA ILE A 77 -16.54 9.08 -35.12
C ILE A 77 -17.48 8.50 -34.08
N ASP A 78 -18.81 8.67 -34.25
CA ASP A 78 -19.81 8.17 -33.32
C ASP A 78 -19.82 6.63 -33.26
N ALA A 79 -19.67 5.97 -34.42
CA ALA A 79 -19.56 4.52 -34.48
C ALA A 79 -18.29 3.99 -33.78
N LEU A 80 -17.15 4.67 -33.99
CA LEU A 80 -15.89 4.36 -33.32
C LEU A 80 -15.99 4.57 -31.81
N GLN A 81 -16.59 5.68 -31.38
CA GLN A 81 -16.81 5.97 -29.95
C GLN A 81 -17.60 4.86 -29.28
N GLN A 82 -18.75 4.46 -29.84
CA GLN A 82 -19.56 3.36 -29.32
C GLN A 82 -18.81 2.02 -29.30
N LYS A 83 -17.97 1.76 -30.30
CA LYS A 83 -17.15 0.56 -30.36
C LYS A 83 -16.14 0.53 -29.23
N ILE A 84 -15.43 1.65 -28.98
CA ILE A 84 -14.41 1.76 -27.94
C ILE A 84 -15.06 1.71 -26.53
N GLU A 85 -16.22 2.32 -26.32
CA GLU A 85 -16.99 2.23 -25.06
C GLU A 85 -17.35 0.78 -24.69
N GLY A 86 -17.49 -0.10 -25.67
CA GLY A 86 -17.71 -1.52 -25.46
C GLY A 86 -16.45 -2.35 -25.15
N TRP A 87 -15.28 -1.75 -25.11
CA TRP A 87 -14.04 -2.48 -24.82
C TRP A 87 -13.85 -2.74 -23.33
N ASP A 88 -13.24 -3.90 -23.00
CA ASP A 88 -12.81 -4.18 -21.65
C ASP A 88 -11.84 -3.09 -21.19
N ASN A 89 -11.96 -2.71 -19.92
CA ASN A 89 -11.12 -1.69 -19.27
C ASN A 89 -11.36 -0.23 -19.72
N VAL A 90 -12.33 0.07 -20.55
CA VAL A 90 -12.74 1.44 -20.88
C VAL A 90 -13.82 1.89 -19.91
N GLU A 91 -13.60 3.02 -19.20
CA GLU A 91 -14.57 3.66 -18.30
C GLU A 91 -15.52 4.59 -19.08
N SER A 92 -14.95 5.43 -19.94
CA SER A 92 -15.71 6.37 -20.75
C SER A 92 -14.91 6.84 -21.95
N VAL A 93 -15.61 7.22 -23.02
CA VAL A 93 -15.05 7.86 -24.22
C VAL A 93 -15.77 9.19 -24.43
N THR A 94 -15.00 10.28 -24.49
CA THR A 94 -15.54 11.62 -24.67
C THR A 94 -14.97 12.22 -25.96
N TYR A 95 -15.85 12.63 -26.87
CA TYR A 95 -15.44 13.43 -28.02
C TYR A 95 -15.13 14.86 -27.59
N LYS A 96 -14.00 15.38 -27.99
CA LYS A 96 -13.55 16.75 -27.80
C LYS A 96 -13.39 17.44 -29.13
N SER A 97 -14.15 18.49 -29.35
CA SER A 97 -14.08 19.29 -30.57
C SER A 97 -12.78 20.11 -30.61
N LYS A 98 -12.41 20.58 -31.81
CA LYS A 98 -11.23 21.47 -32.03
C LYS A 98 -11.27 22.70 -31.14
N ASP A 99 -12.44 23.31 -30.96
CA ASP A 99 -12.59 24.54 -30.17
C ASP A 99 -12.45 24.24 -28.67
N GLU A 100 -13.01 23.16 -28.17
CA GLU A 100 -12.84 22.72 -26.79
C GLU A 100 -11.39 22.34 -26.48
N ALA A 101 -10.72 21.67 -27.41
CA ALA A 101 -9.31 21.31 -27.28
C ALA A 101 -8.41 22.55 -27.23
N LEU A 102 -8.71 23.58 -28.03
CA LEU A 102 -8.00 24.85 -28.00
C LEU A 102 -8.23 25.62 -26.70
N GLU A 103 -9.46 25.64 -26.18
CA GLU A 103 -9.77 26.31 -24.90
C GLU A 103 -9.03 25.63 -23.73
N GLU A 104 -9.00 24.32 -23.71
CA GLU A 104 -8.26 23.57 -22.68
C GLU A 104 -6.74 23.81 -22.81
N TYR A 105 -6.21 23.82 -24.03
CA TYR A 105 -4.80 24.15 -24.27
C TYR A 105 -4.47 25.56 -23.72
N LYS A 106 -5.32 26.56 -23.98
CA LYS A 106 -5.18 27.91 -23.42
C LYS A 106 -5.24 27.93 -21.90
N ALA A 107 -6.14 27.14 -21.29
CA ALA A 107 -6.27 27.05 -19.84
C ALA A 107 -5.06 26.40 -19.16
N THR A 108 -4.40 25.48 -19.83
CA THR A 108 -3.22 24.74 -19.32
C THR A 108 -1.94 25.57 -19.43
N MET A 109 -1.83 26.46 -20.44
CA MET A 109 -0.71 27.39 -20.56
C MET A 109 -0.89 28.57 -19.61
N SER A 110 0.15 28.95 -18.87
CA SER A 110 0.14 30.13 -18.01
C SER A 110 -0.10 31.40 -18.83
N ASN A 111 -1.04 32.23 -18.38
CA ASN A 111 -1.76 33.34 -19.03
C ASN A 111 -1.02 34.28 -19.99
N LYS A 112 0.32 34.37 -20.00
CA LYS A 112 1.06 35.26 -20.90
C LYS A 112 1.56 34.58 -22.18
N ASN A 113 1.88 33.30 -22.12
CA ASN A 113 2.43 32.61 -23.30
C ASN A 113 1.34 32.01 -24.19
N ALA A 114 0.12 31.78 -23.66
CA ALA A 114 -0.98 31.21 -24.43
C ALA A 114 -1.58 32.21 -25.44
N GLU A 115 -1.76 33.50 -25.03
CA GLU A 115 -2.30 34.54 -25.91
C GLU A 115 -1.33 34.86 -27.06
N ASP A 116 -0.02 34.95 -26.76
CA ASP A 116 0.99 35.21 -27.78
C ASP A 116 1.16 34.04 -28.76
N ALA A 117 1.08 32.80 -28.25
CA ALA A 117 1.14 31.58 -29.07
C ALA A 117 -0.07 31.45 -30.00
N VAL A 118 -1.28 31.73 -29.48
CA VAL A 118 -2.51 31.70 -30.28
C VAL A 118 -2.58 32.87 -31.26
N ALA A 119 -2.10 34.06 -30.88
CA ALA A 119 -2.02 35.20 -31.78
C ALA A 119 -1.05 34.97 -32.96
N ALA A 120 -0.01 34.18 -32.74
CA ALA A 120 0.94 33.80 -33.80
C ALA A 120 0.37 32.82 -34.85
N LEU A 121 -0.81 32.22 -34.58
CA LEU A 121 -1.44 31.22 -35.46
C LEU A 121 -2.41 31.82 -36.47
N ASP A 122 -2.45 33.17 -36.63
CA ASP A 122 -3.28 33.91 -37.60
C ASP A 122 -4.77 33.46 -37.62
N GLY A 123 -5.31 33.08 -36.47
CA GLY A 123 -6.70 32.64 -36.32
C GLY A 123 -7.01 31.20 -36.78
N THR A 124 -6.00 30.44 -37.19
CA THR A 124 -6.17 29.02 -37.53
C THR A 124 -5.97 28.16 -36.29
N ASN A 125 -6.95 27.30 -35.93
CA ASN A 125 -6.80 26.36 -34.84
C ASN A 125 -6.03 25.11 -35.32
N PRO A 126 -4.77 24.91 -34.84
CA PRO A 126 -3.97 23.75 -35.25
C PRO A 126 -4.22 22.51 -34.41
N VAL A 127 -5.04 22.63 -33.35
CA VAL A 127 -5.33 21.50 -32.47
C VAL A 127 -6.43 20.63 -33.11
N PRO A 128 -6.17 19.36 -33.43
CA PRO A 128 -7.18 18.48 -34.01
C PRO A 128 -8.27 18.13 -32.97
N ALA A 129 -9.42 17.67 -33.44
CA ALA A 129 -10.43 17.04 -32.62
C ALA A 129 -9.88 15.72 -32.09
N SER A 130 -10.38 15.24 -30.94
CA SER A 130 -9.89 13.99 -30.35
C SER A 130 -10.99 13.22 -29.62
N LEU A 131 -10.81 11.90 -29.53
CA LEU A 131 -11.50 11.07 -28.57
C LEU A 131 -10.61 10.92 -27.34
N VAL A 132 -11.14 11.32 -26.18
CA VAL A 132 -10.50 11.16 -24.87
C VAL A 132 -11.05 9.90 -24.23
N ILE A 133 -10.21 8.87 -24.12
CA ILE A 133 -10.57 7.56 -23.59
C ILE A 133 -10.04 7.45 -22.17
N LYS A 134 -10.95 7.32 -21.21
CA LYS A 134 -10.62 7.07 -19.79
C LYS A 134 -10.71 5.58 -19.49
N LEU A 135 -9.76 5.07 -18.69
CA LEU A 135 -9.65 3.65 -18.39
C LEU A 135 -10.03 3.36 -16.94
N ASN A 136 -10.56 2.16 -16.68
CA ASN A 136 -10.81 1.66 -15.33
C ASN A 136 -9.49 1.28 -14.62
N ASP A 137 -8.54 0.69 -15.36
CA ASP A 137 -7.19 0.37 -14.89
C ASP A 137 -6.15 1.05 -15.79
N PRO A 138 -5.54 2.15 -15.34
CA PRO A 138 -4.52 2.87 -16.08
C PRO A 138 -3.26 2.06 -16.39
N GLN A 139 -3.01 0.95 -15.68
CA GLN A 139 -1.87 0.07 -15.95
C GLN A 139 -1.98 -0.64 -17.31
N GLU A 140 -3.19 -0.76 -17.82
CA GLU A 140 -3.49 -1.37 -19.12
C GLU A 140 -3.52 -0.36 -20.28
N VAL A 141 -3.10 0.90 -20.04
CA VAL A 141 -3.16 1.98 -21.05
C VAL A 141 -2.43 1.62 -22.34
N GLU A 142 -1.30 0.96 -22.24
CA GLU A 142 -0.51 0.54 -23.40
C GLU A 142 -1.23 -0.53 -24.23
N ASN A 143 -1.89 -1.47 -23.57
CA ASN A 143 -2.65 -2.53 -24.25
C ASN A 143 -3.84 -1.96 -24.99
N VAL A 144 -4.57 -1.01 -24.37
CA VAL A 144 -5.73 -0.35 -25.01
C VAL A 144 -5.28 0.58 -26.14
N ALA A 145 -4.17 1.33 -25.95
CA ALA A 145 -3.62 2.18 -26.99
C ALA A 145 -3.15 1.37 -28.20
N ASN A 146 -2.45 0.25 -28.00
CA ASN A 146 -2.02 -0.62 -29.08
C ASN A 146 -3.23 -1.24 -29.81
N LYS A 147 -4.26 -1.65 -29.05
CA LYS A 147 -5.52 -2.16 -29.64
C LYS A 147 -6.20 -1.08 -30.50
N LEU A 148 -6.14 0.19 -30.11
CA LEU A 148 -6.67 1.30 -30.88
C LEU A 148 -5.85 1.56 -32.14
N ILE A 149 -4.53 1.54 -32.05
CA ILE A 149 -3.61 1.72 -33.19
C ILE A 149 -3.83 0.64 -34.26
N ASP A 150 -4.09 -0.60 -33.83
CA ASP A 150 -4.32 -1.75 -34.73
C ASP A 150 -5.77 -1.79 -35.28
N ASP A 151 -6.64 -0.89 -34.82
CA ASP A 151 -8.05 -0.86 -35.23
C ASP A 151 -8.24 -0.18 -36.59
N SER A 152 -8.83 -0.89 -37.54
CA SER A 152 -9.05 -0.39 -38.91
C SER A 152 -10.05 0.78 -38.99
N ASP A 153 -11.00 0.85 -38.06
CA ASP A 153 -12.00 1.92 -38.06
C ASP A 153 -11.33 3.21 -37.56
N PHE A 154 -10.46 3.11 -36.52
CA PHE A 154 -9.64 4.22 -36.08
C PHE A 154 -8.67 4.69 -37.18
N ALA A 155 -7.98 3.77 -37.84
CA ALA A 155 -7.06 4.10 -38.92
C ALA A 155 -7.73 4.91 -40.07
N SER A 156 -9.04 4.74 -40.26
CA SER A 156 -9.79 5.48 -41.31
C SER A 156 -10.15 6.92 -40.92
N VAL A 157 -10.09 7.27 -39.62
CA VAL A 157 -10.45 8.59 -39.08
C VAL A 157 -9.30 9.26 -38.32
N ALA A 158 -8.15 8.63 -38.25
CA ALA A 158 -6.94 9.15 -37.59
C ALA A 158 -6.40 10.39 -38.32
N ASP A 159 -5.87 11.34 -37.53
CA ASP A 159 -5.29 12.61 -38.06
C ASP A 159 -4.04 12.40 -38.92
N ASP A 160 -3.21 11.40 -38.59
CA ASP A 160 -2.01 11.02 -39.34
C ASP A 160 -2.22 9.71 -40.10
N SER A 161 -1.53 9.56 -41.22
CA SER A 161 -1.50 8.33 -42.03
C SER A 161 -0.98 7.12 -41.26
N ASP A 162 -0.15 7.34 -40.22
CA ASP A 162 0.23 6.31 -39.24
C ASP A 162 -0.59 6.50 -37.97
N PRO A 163 -1.54 5.60 -37.67
CA PRO A 163 -2.41 5.70 -36.49
C PRO A 163 -1.64 5.83 -35.17
N ALA A 164 -0.40 5.32 -35.11
CA ALA A 164 0.45 5.43 -33.92
C ALA A 164 0.81 6.87 -33.58
N ASN A 165 0.93 7.76 -34.57
CA ASN A 165 1.21 9.19 -34.37
C ASN A 165 -0.03 9.96 -33.87
N SER A 166 -1.23 9.43 -34.13
CA SER A 166 -2.51 10.02 -33.74
C SER A 166 -2.95 9.58 -32.33
N VAL A 167 -2.20 8.70 -31.64
CA VAL A 167 -2.52 8.22 -30.30
C VAL A 167 -1.48 8.72 -29.29
N GLN A 168 -1.94 9.50 -28.31
CA GLN A 168 -1.09 10.03 -27.25
C GLN A 168 -1.63 9.63 -25.87
N TYR A 169 -0.79 9.03 -25.02
CA TYR A 169 -1.16 8.60 -23.68
C TYR A 169 -0.08 8.77 -22.61
N GLY A 170 0.85 9.69 -22.82
CA GLY A 170 1.90 10.01 -21.84
C GLY A 170 2.79 8.82 -21.44
N ARG A 171 3.07 7.91 -22.39
CA ARG A 171 3.77 6.63 -22.22
C ARG A 171 4.95 6.68 -21.26
N GLU A 172 5.88 7.60 -21.48
CA GLU A 172 7.11 7.71 -20.68
C GLU A 172 6.86 8.05 -19.21
N THR A 173 5.87 8.90 -18.95
CA THR A 173 5.51 9.32 -17.59
C THR A 173 4.83 8.20 -16.83
N VAL A 174 3.90 7.49 -17.49
CA VAL A 174 3.14 6.38 -16.94
C VAL A 174 4.08 5.21 -16.60
N GLU A 175 4.92 4.77 -17.52
CA GLU A 175 5.91 3.70 -17.30
C GLU A 175 6.85 4.01 -16.13
N ARG A 176 7.33 5.26 -16.03
CA ARG A 176 8.20 5.68 -14.93
C ARG A 176 7.47 5.67 -13.58
N LEU A 177 6.24 6.15 -13.52
CA LEU A 177 5.44 6.16 -12.29
C LEU A 177 5.19 4.74 -11.79
N PHE A 178 4.74 3.82 -12.66
CA PHE A 178 4.49 2.43 -12.26
C PHE A 178 5.77 1.70 -11.86
N THR A 179 6.88 1.96 -12.56
CA THR A 179 8.18 1.40 -12.20
C THR A 179 8.61 1.85 -10.80
N VAL A 180 8.53 3.14 -10.50
CA VAL A 180 8.89 3.67 -9.17
C VAL A 180 7.97 3.10 -8.08
N THR A 181 6.66 3.07 -8.31
CA THR A 181 5.69 2.51 -7.36
C THR A 181 5.94 1.03 -7.10
N SER A 182 6.26 0.26 -8.14
CA SER A 182 6.62 -1.16 -8.02
C SER A 182 7.87 -1.36 -7.16
N TYR A 183 8.94 -0.57 -7.36
CA TYR A 183 10.14 -0.64 -6.52
C TYR A 183 9.84 -0.29 -5.06
N ILE A 184 9.06 0.75 -4.79
CA ILE A 184 8.65 1.11 -3.43
C ILE A 184 7.89 -0.06 -2.77
N ARG A 185 6.97 -0.70 -3.48
CA ARG A 185 6.20 -1.84 -2.99
C ARG A 185 7.09 -3.05 -2.69
N ILE A 186 8.05 -3.38 -3.56
CA ILE A 186 9.00 -4.48 -3.34
C ILE A 186 9.87 -4.19 -2.11
N ILE A 187 10.41 -2.97 -1.97
CA ILE A 187 11.21 -2.56 -0.82
C ILE A 187 10.38 -2.67 0.47
N ALA A 188 9.12 -2.22 0.44
CA ALA A 188 8.21 -2.32 1.58
C ALA A 188 8.00 -3.78 2.00
N ILE A 189 7.72 -4.69 1.06
CA ILE A 189 7.54 -6.13 1.34
C ILE A 189 8.81 -6.72 1.96
N VAL A 190 9.98 -6.45 1.38
CA VAL A 190 11.27 -6.96 1.89
C VAL A 190 11.52 -6.47 3.31
N LEU A 191 11.26 -5.18 3.59
CA LEU A 191 11.40 -4.61 4.92
C LEU A 191 10.42 -5.23 5.93
N VAL A 192 9.16 -5.42 5.55
CA VAL A 192 8.16 -6.08 6.41
C VAL A 192 8.62 -7.49 6.79
N VAL A 193 9.08 -8.28 5.81
CA VAL A 193 9.57 -9.64 6.06
C VAL A 193 10.80 -9.62 6.96
N LEU A 194 11.77 -8.73 6.69
CA LEU A 194 13.00 -8.61 7.46
C LEU A 194 12.71 -8.21 8.92
N LEU A 195 11.89 -7.18 9.13
CA LEU A 195 11.56 -6.68 10.47
C LEU A 195 10.71 -7.69 11.26
N THR A 196 9.78 -8.39 10.58
CA THR A 196 9.05 -9.50 11.17
C THR A 196 9.99 -10.61 11.64
N PHE A 197 10.99 -10.95 10.83
CA PHE A 197 12.01 -11.93 11.20
C PHE A 197 12.86 -11.47 12.40
N VAL A 198 13.28 -10.21 12.42
CA VAL A 198 14.02 -9.61 13.56
C VAL A 198 13.19 -9.68 14.83
N ALA A 199 11.92 -9.24 14.78
CA ALA A 199 11.03 -9.32 15.94
C ALA A 199 10.84 -10.77 16.45
N PHE A 200 10.69 -11.72 15.51
CA PHE A 200 10.61 -13.13 15.82
C PHE A 200 11.87 -13.66 16.53
N VAL A 201 13.07 -13.30 16.06
CA VAL A 201 14.35 -13.68 16.68
C VAL A 201 14.45 -13.11 18.10
N PHE A 202 14.02 -11.86 18.31
CA PHE A 202 14.03 -11.23 19.63
C PHE A 202 13.09 -11.93 20.61
N ILE A 203 11.85 -12.21 20.22
CA ILE A 203 10.91 -12.96 21.08
C ILE A 203 11.49 -14.33 21.42
N ASN A 204 12.00 -15.06 20.43
CA ASN A 204 12.61 -16.35 20.65
C ASN A 204 13.77 -16.28 21.67
N ASN A 205 14.59 -15.23 21.60
CA ASN A 205 15.69 -15.02 22.53
C ASN A 205 15.19 -14.65 23.95
N THR A 206 14.18 -13.79 24.06
CA THR A 206 13.57 -13.40 25.35
C THR A 206 12.94 -14.60 26.05
N ILE A 207 12.15 -15.39 25.34
CA ILE A 207 11.55 -16.62 25.89
C ILE A 207 12.63 -17.62 26.30
N ARG A 208 13.70 -17.78 25.53
CA ARG A 208 14.84 -18.63 25.91
C ARG A 208 15.47 -18.18 27.23
N LEU A 209 15.69 -16.88 27.40
CA LEU A 209 16.23 -16.31 28.65
C LEU A 209 15.27 -16.54 29.83
N SER A 210 13.97 -16.33 29.62
CA SER A 210 12.91 -16.57 30.60
C SER A 210 12.88 -18.04 31.06
N ILE A 211 12.92 -19.00 30.11
CA ILE A 211 13.02 -20.44 30.39
C ILE A 211 14.30 -20.75 31.19
N SER A 212 15.45 -20.19 30.80
CA SER A 212 16.72 -20.45 31.47
C SER A 212 16.73 -19.93 32.90
N ALA A 213 16.14 -18.76 33.15
CA ALA A 213 16.01 -18.20 34.50
C ALA A 213 15.12 -19.04 35.43
N ARG A 214 14.16 -19.80 34.87
CA ARG A 214 13.22 -20.64 35.62
C ARG A 214 13.52 -22.15 35.55
N ARG A 215 14.68 -22.54 35.11
CA ARG A 215 15.01 -23.97 34.87
C ARG A 215 14.77 -24.87 36.09
N ARG A 216 15.04 -24.35 37.28
CA ARG A 216 14.81 -25.11 38.53
C ARG A 216 13.31 -25.26 38.85
N GLU A 217 12.53 -24.20 38.69
CA GLU A 217 11.08 -24.19 38.90
C GLU A 217 10.39 -25.19 37.96
N ILE A 218 10.73 -25.13 36.67
CA ILE A 218 10.26 -26.06 35.63
C ILE A 218 10.63 -27.52 35.96
N GLY A 219 11.84 -27.74 36.48
CA GLY A 219 12.25 -29.08 36.91
C GLY A 219 11.39 -29.62 38.03
N ILE A 220 11.05 -28.82 39.06
CA ILE A 220 10.17 -29.19 40.18
C ILE A 220 8.75 -29.46 39.67
N GLU A 221 8.20 -28.56 38.80
CA GLU A 221 6.88 -28.73 38.21
C GLU A 221 6.74 -30.06 37.46
N ARG A 222 7.79 -30.48 36.73
CA ARG A 222 7.83 -31.80 36.07
C ARG A 222 7.84 -32.97 37.08
N LEU A 223 8.61 -32.86 38.14
CA LEU A 223 8.69 -33.92 39.16
C LEU A 223 7.35 -34.15 39.87
N VAL A 224 6.54 -33.12 40.03
CA VAL A 224 5.19 -33.24 40.62
C VAL A 224 4.11 -33.57 39.58
N GLY A 225 4.51 -33.84 38.29
CA GLY A 225 3.59 -34.33 37.27
C GLY A 225 2.85 -33.24 36.48
N ALA A 226 3.33 -31.99 36.49
CA ALA A 226 2.72 -30.93 35.67
C ALA A 226 2.73 -31.25 34.18
N SER A 227 1.60 -31.00 33.50
CA SER A 227 1.50 -31.26 32.08
C SER A 227 2.34 -30.24 31.26
N ASN A 228 2.80 -30.65 30.06
CA ASN A 228 3.55 -29.77 29.18
C ASN A 228 2.76 -28.49 28.80
N GLY A 229 1.44 -28.55 28.71
CA GLY A 229 0.57 -27.41 28.48
C GLY A 229 0.59 -26.39 29.64
N PHE A 230 0.61 -26.90 30.88
CA PHE A 230 0.70 -26.08 32.07
C PHE A 230 2.03 -25.32 32.15
N ILE A 231 3.14 -26.01 31.88
CA ILE A 231 4.49 -25.40 31.89
C ILE A 231 4.66 -24.40 30.75
N ARG A 232 4.08 -24.65 29.59
CA ARG A 232 4.21 -23.78 28.39
C ARG A 232 3.29 -22.56 28.41
N GLY A 233 2.15 -22.65 29.07
CA GLY A 233 1.13 -21.60 29.10
C GLY A 233 1.65 -20.20 29.47
N PRO A 234 2.38 -20.02 30.57
CA PRO A 234 2.90 -18.74 30.98
C PRO A 234 3.84 -18.09 29.95
N PHE A 235 4.70 -18.85 29.27
CA PHE A 235 5.62 -18.33 28.26
C PHE A 235 4.91 -17.91 26.97
N VAL A 236 3.85 -18.62 26.56
CA VAL A 236 3.02 -18.20 25.42
C VAL A 236 2.29 -16.91 25.77
N ALA A 237 1.75 -16.82 26.99
CA ALA A 237 1.09 -15.61 27.47
C ALA A 237 2.08 -14.42 27.55
N GLU A 238 3.31 -14.64 28.03
CA GLU A 238 4.37 -13.64 28.08
C GLU A 238 4.65 -13.07 26.67
N GLY A 239 4.94 -13.93 25.68
CA GLY A 239 5.19 -13.50 24.31
C GLY A 239 3.98 -12.82 23.65
N ALA A 240 2.77 -13.26 23.92
CA ALA A 240 1.55 -12.64 23.41
C ALA A 240 1.32 -11.24 24.03
N ILE A 241 1.57 -11.08 25.35
CA ILE A 241 1.44 -9.79 26.05
C ILE A 241 2.50 -8.80 25.55
N GLU A 242 3.77 -9.23 25.42
CA GLU A 242 4.85 -8.39 24.88
C GLU A 242 4.50 -7.88 23.48
N ALA A 243 4.02 -8.78 22.62
CA ALA A 243 3.63 -8.44 21.26
C ALA A 243 2.42 -7.51 21.20
N LEU A 244 1.42 -7.74 22.04
CA LEU A 244 0.23 -6.88 22.11
C LEU A 244 0.59 -5.46 22.59
N ILE A 245 1.42 -5.35 23.64
CA ILE A 245 1.89 -4.04 24.12
C ILE A 245 2.70 -3.33 23.03
N GLY A 246 3.63 -4.03 22.36
CA GLY A 246 4.40 -3.50 21.24
C GLY A 246 3.52 -2.99 20.11
N ALA A 247 2.48 -3.75 19.73
CA ALA A 247 1.51 -3.37 18.70
C ALA A 247 0.70 -2.14 19.10
N LEU A 248 0.21 -2.09 20.34
CA LEU A 248 -0.54 -0.92 20.84
C LEU A 248 0.33 0.34 20.87
N LEU A 249 1.57 0.25 21.30
CA LEU A 249 2.51 1.36 21.27
C LEU A 249 2.79 1.82 19.82
N ALA A 250 2.94 0.89 18.88
CA ALA A 250 3.13 1.20 17.47
C ALA A 250 1.91 1.94 16.88
N ILE A 251 0.70 1.47 17.19
CA ILE A 251 -0.54 2.12 16.78
C ILE A 251 -0.65 3.53 17.37
N CYS A 252 -0.38 3.70 18.66
CA CYS A 252 -0.40 5.02 19.31
C CYS A 252 0.61 5.99 18.68
N ALA A 253 1.82 5.51 18.39
CA ALA A 253 2.86 6.31 17.74
C ALA A 253 2.47 6.69 16.31
N LEU A 254 1.94 5.74 15.52
CA LEU A 254 1.45 6.00 14.16
C LEU A 254 0.28 6.98 14.17
N GLN A 255 -0.67 6.84 15.10
CA GLN A 255 -1.77 7.80 15.25
C GLN A 255 -1.23 9.20 15.58
N ALA A 256 -0.23 9.30 16.44
CA ALA A 256 0.41 10.59 16.74
C ALA A 256 1.10 11.21 15.51
N VAL A 257 1.71 10.40 14.64
CA VAL A 257 2.28 10.86 13.37
C VAL A 257 1.17 11.38 12.44
N ILE A 258 0.08 10.62 12.26
CA ILE A 258 -1.04 11.02 11.39
C ILE A 258 -1.68 12.32 11.87
N THR A 259 -1.87 12.49 13.19
CA THR A 259 -2.60 13.66 13.72
C THR A 259 -1.75 14.90 13.86
N ASN A 260 -0.43 14.77 14.06
CA ASN A 260 0.43 15.92 14.36
C ASN A 260 1.47 16.24 13.27
N VAL A 261 1.96 15.22 12.56
CA VAL A 261 3.03 15.42 11.57
C VAL A 261 2.45 15.59 10.16
N LEU A 262 1.50 14.74 9.79
CA LEU A 262 0.92 14.74 8.44
C LEU A 262 0.28 16.09 8.06
N PRO A 263 -0.53 16.76 8.91
CA PRO A 263 -1.09 18.07 8.58
C PRO A 263 -0.04 19.16 8.36
N ARG A 264 1.04 19.13 9.16
CA ARG A 264 2.14 20.10 9.00
C ARG A 264 2.91 19.90 7.70
N LEU A 265 3.06 18.66 7.24
CA LEU A 265 3.65 18.37 5.94
C LEU A 265 2.74 18.85 4.80
N GLN A 266 1.43 18.68 4.95
CA GLN A 266 0.44 19.14 3.96
C GLN A 266 0.44 20.66 3.81
N GLU A 267 0.63 21.43 4.89
CA GLU A 267 0.78 22.88 4.83
C GLU A 267 2.02 23.33 4.04
N GLN A 268 3.12 22.58 4.11
CA GLN A 268 4.36 22.90 3.41
C GLN A 268 4.37 22.46 1.95
N VAL A 269 3.60 21.42 1.61
CA VAL A 269 3.55 20.82 0.27
C VAL A 269 2.09 20.78 -0.18
N ALA A 270 1.51 21.99 -0.36
CA ALA A 270 0.08 22.18 -0.63
C ALA A 270 -0.43 21.52 -1.93
N PHE A 271 0.47 21.21 -2.87
CA PHE A 271 0.11 20.52 -4.12
C PHE A 271 -0.03 19.00 -3.98
N LEU A 272 0.39 18.40 -2.83
CA LEU A 272 0.27 16.97 -2.57
C LEU A 272 -0.86 16.71 -1.56
N SER A 273 -1.79 15.84 -1.93
CA SER A 273 -2.87 15.43 -1.04
C SER A 273 -2.44 14.27 -0.14
N PHE A 274 -2.08 14.57 1.11
CA PHE A 274 -1.73 13.56 2.12
C PHE A 274 -2.99 13.02 2.83
N ASN A 275 -4.02 12.64 2.09
CA ASN A 275 -5.25 12.15 2.68
C ASN A 275 -5.24 10.63 2.78
N LEU A 276 -5.21 10.09 4.01
CA LEU A 276 -5.36 8.67 4.26
C LEU A 276 -6.83 8.35 4.52
N GLN A 277 -7.39 7.46 3.73
CA GLN A 277 -8.76 6.99 3.93
C GLN A 277 -8.88 6.30 5.30
N PRO A 278 -9.96 6.55 6.08
CA PRO A 278 -10.17 5.91 7.39
C PRO A 278 -10.14 4.38 7.33
N ALA A 279 -10.58 3.80 6.22
CA ALA A 279 -10.53 2.36 5.98
C ALA A 279 -9.10 1.82 5.95
N VAL A 280 -8.17 2.52 5.29
CA VAL A 280 -6.75 2.14 5.22
C VAL A 280 -6.10 2.19 6.61
N ILE A 281 -6.43 3.24 7.40
CA ILE A 281 -5.94 3.37 8.78
C ILE A 281 -6.43 2.18 9.63
N ALA A 282 -7.72 1.86 9.57
CA ALA A 282 -8.30 0.75 10.33
C ALA A 282 -7.72 -0.61 9.91
N GLN A 283 -7.57 -0.84 8.61
CA GLN A 283 -6.95 -2.07 8.08
C GLN A 283 -5.50 -2.21 8.53
N THR A 284 -4.72 -1.13 8.50
CA THR A 284 -3.33 -1.13 8.96
C THR A 284 -3.23 -1.46 10.44
N TYR A 285 -4.07 -0.85 11.29
CA TYR A 285 -4.08 -1.16 12.73
C TYR A 285 -4.49 -2.62 13.00
N GLY A 286 -5.49 -3.13 12.29
CA GLY A 286 -5.87 -4.54 12.33
C GLY A 286 -4.71 -5.47 11.92
N LEU A 287 -4.02 -5.15 10.83
CA LEU A 287 -2.85 -5.88 10.36
C LEU A 287 -1.73 -5.90 11.42
N LEU A 288 -1.39 -4.77 12.02
CA LEU A 288 -0.34 -4.68 13.05
C LEU A 288 -0.66 -5.53 14.28
N ILE A 289 -1.93 -5.55 14.71
CA ILE A 289 -2.36 -6.42 15.83
C ILE A 289 -2.23 -7.89 15.45
N ILE A 290 -2.71 -8.27 14.26
CA ILE A 290 -2.65 -9.67 13.79
C ILE A 290 -1.19 -10.13 13.65
N VAL A 291 -0.35 -9.33 13.00
CA VAL A 291 1.08 -9.62 12.82
C VAL A 291 1.79 -9.69 14.18
N GLY A 292 1.55 -8.71 15.06
CA GLY A 292 2.12 -8.70 16.40
C GLY A 292 1.76 -9.96 17.19
N VAL A 293 0.47 -10.29 17.29
CA VAL A 293 0.00 -11.49 18.00
C VAL A 293 0.55 -12.77 17.35
N ALA A 294 0.61 -12.84 16.02
CA ALA A 294 1.21 -13.98 15.32
C ALA A 294 2.69 -14.14 15.67
N ILE A 295 3.47 -13.06 15.65
CA ILE A 295 4.90 -13.08 16.03
C ILE A 295 5.04 -13.54 17.49
N GLY A 296 4.22 -13.02 18.41
CA GLY A 296 4.23 -13.39 19.83
C GLY A 296 3.93 -14.87 20.06
N LEU A 297 2.87 -15.38 19.45
CA LEU A 297 2.44 -16.78 19.59
C LEU A 297 3.40 -17.76 18.91
N PHE A 298 3.77 -17.51 17.65
CA PHE A 298 4.67 -18.41 16.93
C PHE A 298 6.10 -18.33 17.46
N GLY A 299 6.59 -17.14 17.79
CA GLY A 299 7.93 -16.96 18.38
C GLY A 299 8.08 -17.69 19.71
N SER A 300 7.11 -17.55 20.62
CA SER A 300 7.11 -18.26 21.89
C SER A 300 6.92 -19.77 21.72
N ALA A 301 6.04 -20.21 20.82
CA ALA A 301 5.80 -21.64 20.57
C ALA A 301 7.06 -22.34 20.01
N ILE A 302 7.79 -21.71 19.09
CA ILE A 302 9.02 -22.27 18.53
C ILE A 302 10.15 -22.27 19.55
N ALA A 303 10.31 -21.17 20.32
CA ALA A 303 11.27 -21.12 21.41
C ALA A 303 11.07 -22.26 22.41
N MET A 304 9.85 -22.51 22.83
CA MET A 304 9.51 -23.57 23.75
C MET A 304 9.76 -24.97 23.18
N ARG A 305 9.43 -25.18 21.90
CA ARG A 305 9.66 -26.46 21.23
C ARG A 305 11.14 -26.83 21.21
N ARG A 306 12.00 -25.83 21.09
CA ARG A 306 13.45 -26.01 21.00
C ARG A 306 14.12 -26.13 22.36
N TYR A 307 13.64 -25.40 23.39
CA TYR A 307 14.35 -25.27 24.66
C TYR A 307 13.68 -25.99 25.84
N LEU A 308 12.43 -26.44 25.70
CA LEU A 308 11.73 -27.26 26.70
C LEU A 308 11.78 -28.77 26.43
N ASN A 309 12.39 -29.20 25.29
CA ASN A 309 12.70 -30.60 25.04
C ASN A 309 14.00 -30.95 25.76
N VAL A 310 13.91 -31.26 27.04
CA VAL A 310 14.91 -32.01 27.81
C VAL A 310 14.21 -33.12 28.51
#